data_4720d26e7b723641b4e2da11bf856821
#
_entry.id   4720d26e7b723641b4e2da11bf856821
#
_cell.length_a   1.000
_cell.length_b   1.000
_cell.length_c   1.000
_cell.angle_alpha   90.00
_cell.angle_beta   90.00
_cell.angle_gamma   90.00
#
_symmetry.space_group_name_H-M   'P 1'
#
loop_
_entity.id
_entity.type
_entity.pdbx_description
1 polymer ?
#
loop_
_entity_poly.entity_id
_entity_poly.type
_entity_poly.pdbx_seq_one_letter_code
_entity_poly.pdbx_strand_id
1 'polypeptide(L)'
;EDLGGRARLPAAQTFPRRVAPTFRPDKYLEPAAGGWVGLLAKLSEVSGCDAMTLDGFTEAMENRRSYFKQHGAVSSDHSHRDLGTIVLDRARAASIFDASVAGRATVEEMTLLRRHLFTDQARMASEDGLTMTVHPAVHRNHDTAALRRFGADIGSDVPVALEVVDSLHPLLDKFGNTDLKLVIFTIDETVYSREIAPLAGWYRSLYIGVPWWFIDAPESVMRFKHAVTEMAGFSRVSGMIDD
;
A
#
# COMPACT_ATOMS: atom_id res chain seq x y z
N GLU A 1 -1.41 1.87 12.70
CA GLU A 1 -1.33 3.30 13.08
C GLU A 1 -2.54 4.03 12.54
N ASP A 2 -3.12 4.87 13.37
CA ASP A 2 -4.38 5.54 13.07
C ASP A 2 -4.09 6.86 12.33
N LEU A 3 -4.56 7.03 11.09
CA LEU A 3 -4.46 8.33 10.39
C LEU A 3 -5.20 9.45 11.13
N GLY A 4 -6.09 9.10 12.07
CA GLY A 4 -6.76 10.01 12.99
C GLY A 4 -5.95 10.34 14.25
N GLY A 5 -4.87 9.61 14.54
CA GLY A 5 -3.99 9.89 15.67
C GLY A 5 -3.10 11.11 15.41
N ARG A 6 -2.84 11.90 16.44
CA ARG A 6 -1.67 12.78 16.43
C ARG A 6 -0.45 11.89 16.34
N ALA A 7 0.50 12.18 15.43
CA ALA A 7 1.80 11.53 15.43
C ALA A 7 2.45 11.80 16.79
N ARG A 8 2.21 10.94 17.76
CA ARG A 8 2.88 11.00 19.06
C ARG A 8 4.26 10.41 18.87
N LEU A 9 5.18 11.25 18.44
CA LEU A 9 6.59 10.96 18.71
C LEU A 9 6.75 10.92 20.24
N PRO A 10 7.41 9.90 20.80
CA PRO A 10 7.71 9.87 22.22
C PRO A 10 8.39 11.17 22.61
N ALA A 11 7.90 11.83 23.65
CA ALA A 11 8.50 13.05 24.14
C ALA A 11 9.98 12.78 24.46
N ALA A 12 10.87 13.47 23.74
CA ALA A 12 12.27 13.71 24.07
C ALA A 12 13.09 12.52 24.64
N GLN A 13 12.99 11.32 24.10
CA GLN A 13 14.10 10.40 24.16
C GLN A 13 15.07 10.82 23.06
N THR A 14 16.28 11.23 23.43
CA THR A 14 17.38 11.51 22.51
C THR A 14 17.84 10.22 21.85
N PHE A 15 17.08 9.77 20.85
CA PHE A 15 17.57 8.72 19.96
C PHE A 15 18.73 9.30 19.14
N PRO A 16 19.87 8.59 19.01
CA PRO A 16 20.98 9.04 18.17
C PRO A 16 20.64 9.01 16.69
N ARG A 17 19.42 8.62 16.32
CA ARG A 17 18.91 8.53 14.94
C ARG A 17 17.57 9.23 14.84
N ARG A 18 17.28 9.74 13.62
CA ARG A 18 16.00 10.35 13.29
C ARG A 18 14.92 9.26 13.23
N VAL A 19 13.84 9.42 13.98
CA VAL A 19 12.62 8.64 13.87
C VAL A 19 11.62 9.44 13.04
N ALA A 20 11.06 8.86 12.00
CA ALA A 20 10.09 9.47 11.11
C ALA A 20 8.83 8.59 11.01
N PRO A 21 7.62 9.19 10.94
CA PRO A 21 6.40 8.40 10.72
C PRO A 21 6.33 7.89 9.29
N THR A 22 5.60 6.80 9.07
CA THR A 22 5.19 6.30 7.76
C THR A 22 3.69 6.51 7.57
N PHE A 23 3.28 6.97 6.40
CA PHE A 23 1.87 7.15 6.06
C PHE A 23 1.26 5.82 5.62
N ARG A 24 0.31 5.27 6.38
CA ARG A 24 -0.35 3.98 6.09
C ARG A 24 -1.86 4.14 5.94
N PRO A 25 -2.38 4.28 4.70
CA PRO A 25 -3.80 4.49 4.46
C PRO A 25 -4.64 3.22 4.27
N ASP A 26 -4.07 2.02 4.39
CA ASP A 26 -4.69 0.73 3.99
C ASP A 26 -6.15 0.60 4.38
N LYS A 27 -6.47 0.83 5.66
CA LYS A 27 -7.84 0.67 6.18
C LYS A 27 -8.86 1.58 5.51
N TYR A 28 -8.41 2.73 5.02
CA TYR A 28 -9.27 3.72 4.35
C TYR A 28 -9.50 3.37 2.88
N LEU A 29 -8.65 2.51 2.30
CA LEU A 29 -8.75 2.07 0.92
C LEU A 29 -9.58 0.78 0.76
N GLU A 30 -10.11 0.21 1.83
CA GLU A 30 -10.81 -1.08 1.85
C GLU A 30 -12.33 -0.92 2.11
N PRO A 31 -13.13 -0.49 1.12
CA PRO A 31 -14.56 -0.23 1.31
C PRO A 31 -15.36 -1.48 1.69
N ALA A 32 -14.84 -2.68 1.40
CA ALA A 32 -15.46 -3.94 1.82
C ALA A 32 -15.23 -4.29 3.29
N ALA A 33 -14.31 -3.59 3.98
CA ALA A 33 -14.01 -3.87 5.37
C ALA A 33 -15.10 -3.34 6.30
N GLY A 34 -15.47 -4.14 7.31
CA GLY A 34 -16.41 -3.70 8.32
C GLY A 34 -15.95 -2.42 9.03
N GLY A 35 -16.87 -1.46 9.19
CA GLY A 35 -16.57 -0.19 9.87
C GLY A 35 -15.91 0.89 8.99
N TRP A 36 -15.77 0.67 7.69
CA TRP A 36 -15.14 1.61 6.76
C TRP A 36 -15.78 3.02 6.80
N VAL A 37 -17.11 3.11 6.81
CA VAL A 37 -17.83 4.40 6.92
C VAL A 37 -17.45 5.14 8.22
N GLY A 38 -17.27 4.41 9.32
CA GLY A 38 -16.79 4.98 10.58
C GLY A 38 -15.36 5.53 10.50
N LEU A 39 -14.50 4.92 9.67
CA LEU A 39 -13.16 5.44 9.39
C LEU A 39 -13.23 6.73 8.56
N LEU A 40 -14.13 6.81 7.57
CA LEU A 40 -14.34 8.04 6.79
C LEU A 40 -14.81 9.20 7.68
N ALA A 41 -15.71 8.94 8.64
CA ALA A 41 -16.15 9.96 9.60
C ALA A 41 -14.97 10.48 10.44
N LYS A 42 -14.11 9.59 10.94
CA LYS A 42 -12.87 10.01 11.65
C LYS A 42 -11.92 10.77 10.75
N LEU A 43 -11.79 10.36 9.50
CA LEU A 43 -10.95 11.07 8.53
C LEU A 43 -11.47 12.47 8.28
N SER A 44 -12.79 12.64 8.13
CA SER A 44 -13.43 13.98 8.01
C SER A 44 -13.11 14.85 9.22
N GLU A 45 -13.24 14.32 10.42
CA GLU A 45 -12.96 15.05 11.67
C GLU A 45 -11.52 15.57 11.74
N VAL A 46 -10.52 14.72 11.39
CA VAL A 46 -9.11 15.10 11.54
C VAL A 46 -8.54 15.90 10.38
N SER A 47 -9.15 15.81 9.19
CA SER A 47 -8.71 16.54 7.99
C SER A 47 -9.46 17.85 7.80
N GLY A 48 -10.68 17.97 8.34
CA GLY A 48 -11.59 19.07 8.06
C GLY A 48 -12.26 19.00 6.68
N CYS A 49 -12.10 17.87 5.95
CA CYS A 49 -12.69 17.63 4.62
C CYS A 49 -13.88 16.69 4.74
N ASP A 50 -14.84 16.75 3.82
CA ASP A 50 -15.97 15.80 3.78
C ASP A 50 -15.58 14.47 3.12
N ALA A 51 -14.93 13.60 3.87
CA ALA A 51 -14.50 12.31 3.37
C ALA A 51 -15.64 11.32 3.05
N MET A 52 -16.90 11.72 3.19
CA MET A 52 -18.06 10.92 2.77
C MET A 52 -18.34 11.03 1.26
N THR A 53 -17.64 11.87 0.54
CA THR A 53 -17.63 11.98 -0.92
C THR A 53 -16.28 11.59 -1.48
N LEU A 54 -16.20 11.12 -2.73
CA LEU A 54 -14.92 10.76 -3.35
C LEU A 54 -13.95 11.95 -3.39
N ASP A 55 -14.44 13.13 -3.76
CA ASP A 55 -13.60 14.32 -3.84
C ASP A 55 -13.07 14.74 -2.47
N GLY A 56 -13.93 14.80 -1.46
CA GLY A 56 -13.52 15.13 -0.12
C GLY A 56 -12.65 14.06 0.54
N PHE A 57 -12.84 12.78 0.19
CA PHE A 57 -11.92 11.71 0.59
C PHE A 57 -10.52 11.93 -0.01
N THR A 58 -10.45 12.24 -1.30
CA THR A 58 -9.17 12.54 -1.97
C THR A 58 -8.46 13.72 -1.32
N GLU A 59 -9.19 14.82 -1.10
CA GLU A 59 -8.67 16.01 -0.39
C GLU A 59 -8.20 15.68 1.03
N ALA A 60 -8.96 14.87 1.75
CA ALA A 60 -8.60 14.41 3.10
C ALA A 60 -7.31 13.58 3.09
N MET A 61 -7.13 12.69 2.12
CA MET A 61 -5.90 11.92 1.96
C MET A 61 -4.70 12.83 1.68
N GLU A 62 -4.81 13.77 0.75
CA GLU A 62 -3.76 14.76 0.46
C GLU A 62 -3.41 15.63 1.67
N ASN A 63 -4.42 16.07 2.43
CA ASN A 63 -4.24 16.79 3.69
C ASN A 63 -3.44 15.96 4.70
N ARG A 64 -3.80 14.68 4.90
CA ARG A 64 -3.10 13.80 5.84
C ARG A 64 -1.68 13.46 5.39
N ARG A 65 -1.45 13.23 4.09
CA ARG A 65 -0.09 13.07 3.53
C ARG A 65 0.78 14.29 3.80
N SER A 66 0.25 15.50 3.55
CA SER A 66 0.93 16.75 3.86
C SER A 66 1.28 16.86 5.35
N TYR A 67 0.34 16.55 6.24
CA TYR A 67 0.58 16.52 7.69
C TYR A 67 1.74 15.56 8.06
N PHE A 68 1.73 14.34 7.55
CA PHE A 68 2.79 13.37 7.82
C PHE A 68 4.16 13.84 7.30
N LYS A 69 4.21 14.46 6.12
CA LYS A 69 5.44 15.07 5.56
C LYS A 69 5.97 16.19 6.45
N GLN A 70 5.12 17.07 6.96
CA GLN A 70 5.51 18.12 7.91
C GLN A 70 6.11 17.53 9.20
N HIS A 71 5.73 16.29 9.57
CA HIS A 71 6.29 15.56 10.70
C HIS A 71 7.47 14.65 10.32
N GLY A 72 7.96 14.78 9.09
CA GLY A 72 9.18 14.13 8.62
C GLY A 72 8.99 12.81 7.91
N ALA A 73 7.77 12.42 7.55
CA ALA A 73 7.54 11.23 6.73
C ALA A 73 8.25 11.36 5.38
N VAL A 74 8.82 10.25 4.92
CA VAL A 74 9.51 10.11 3.63
C VAL A 74 8.90 9.02 2.75
N SER A 75 7.99 8.24 3.33
CA SER A 75 7.34 7.11 2.67
C SER A 75 5.87 6.97 3.05
N SER A 76 5.13 6.34 2.16
CA SER A 76 3.85 5.69 2.46
C SER A 76 4.01 4.19 2.34
N ASP A 77 3.21 3.42 3.08
CA ASP A 77 3.22 1.96 3.02
C ASP A 77 1.82 1.41 2.82
N HIS A 78 1.72 0.34 2.03
CA HIS A 78 0.47 -0.27 1.62
C HIS A 78 0.54 -1.79 1.72
N SER A 79 -0.44 -2.40 2.36
CA SER A 79 -0.54 -3.85 2.50
C SER A 79 -1.94 -4.32 2.10
N HIS A 80 -2.05 -4.84 0.88
CA HIS A 80 -3.30 -5.36 0.32
C HIS A 80 -3.17 -6.84 -0.05
N ARG A 81 -4.29 -7.55 -0.10
CA ARG A 81 -4.28 -8.97 -0.47
C ARG A 81 -3.82 -9.22 -1.92
N ASP A 82 -4.10 -8.29 -2.82
CA ASP A 82 -3.65 -8.31 -4.22
C ASP A 82 -3.08 -6.94 -4.64
N LEU A 83 -2.32 -6.92 -5.74
CA LEU A 83 -1.74 -5.71 -6.34
C LEU A 83 -2.66 -5.04 -7.38
N GLY A 84 -3.89 -5.49 -7.52
CA GLY A 84 -4.78 -4.99 -8.56
C GLY A 84 -4.92 -3.48 -8.57
N THR A 85 -4.72 -2.89 -9.74
CA THR A 85 -4.88 -1.46 -10.01
C THR A 85 -5.88 -1.23 -11.13
N ILE A 86 -6.53 -0.07 -11.15
CA ILE A 86 -7.44 0.35 -12.21
C ILE A 86 -7.58 1.87 -12.20
N VAL A 87 -7.79 2.44 -13.36
CA VAL A 87 -8.18 3.86 -13.52
C VAL A 87 -9.64 3.91 -13.94
N LEU A 88 -10.53 4.21 -13.02
CA LEU A 88 -11.93 4.50 -13.33
C LEU A 88 -12.07 5.96 -13.79
N ASP A 89 -13.04 6.23 -14.64
CA ASP A 89 -13.49 7.60 -14.85
C ASP A 89 -14.11 8.16 -13.57
N ARG A 90 -14.06 9.50 -13.41
CA ARG A 90 -14.47 10.16 -12.17
C ARG A 90 -15.94 9.90 -11.81
N ALA A 91 -16.83 9.88 -12.81
CA ALA A 91 -18.26 9.69 -12.55
C ALA A 91 -18.54 8.25 -12.04
N ARG A 92 -17.88 7.25 -12.65
CA ARG A 92 -17.99 5.86 -12.21
C ARG A 92 -17.39 5.66 -10.81
N ALA A 93 -16.21 6.21 -10.56
CA ALA A 93 -15.57 6.12 -9.24
C ALA A 93 -16.43 6.76 -8.14
N ALA A 94 -16.97 7.97 -8.38
CA ALA A 94 -17.86 8.64 -7.45
C ALA A 94 -19.16 7.85 -7.20
N SER A 95 -19.77 7.33 -8.26
CA SER A 95 -20.98 6.51 -8.14
C SER A 95 -20.77 5.26 -7.27
N ILE A 96 -19.62 4.57 -7.43
CA ILE A 96 -19.29 3.39 -6.61
C ILE A 96 -18.96 3.82 -5.18
N PHE A 97 -18.26 4.93 -5.00
CA PHE A 97 -17.93 5.47 -3.68
C PHE A 97 -19.21 5.77 -2.89
N ASP A 98 -20.15 6.51 -3.48
CA ASP A 98 -21.45 6.85 -2.88
C ASP A 98 -22.28 5.59 -2.57
N ALA A 99 -22.28 4.62 -3.48
CA ALA A 99 -22.93 3.33 -3.25
C ALA A 99 -22.30 2.56 -2.09
N SER A 100 -20.95 2.60 -1.95
CA SER A 100 -20.21 1.97 -0.86
C SER A 100 -20.52 2.64 0.49
N VAL A 101 -20.52 3.96 0.55
CA VAL A 101 -20.91 4.73 1.75
C VAL A 101 -22.34 4.41 2.17
N ALA A 102 -23.24 4.26 1.21
CA ALA A 102 -24.64 3.91 1.45
C ALA A 102 -24.90 2.40 1.71
N GLY A 103 -23.86 1.57 1.70
CA GLY A 103 -24.00 0.11 1.91
C GLY A 103 -24.73 -0.62 0.77
N ARG A 104 -24.72 -0.08 -0.44
CA ARG A 104 -25.44 -0.62 -1.63
C ARG A 104 -24.50 -1.14 -2.74
N ALA A 105 -23.19 -0.92 -2.61
CA ALA A 105 -22.23 -1.40 -3.58
C ALA A 105 -22.08 -2.93 -3.51
N THR A 106 -21.87 -3.57 -4.66
CA THR A 106 -21.52 -4.99 -4.72
C THR A 106 -20.07 -5.22 -4.30
N VAL A 107 -19.69 -6.47 -4.02
CA VAL A 107 -18.31 -6.85 -3.69
C VAL A 107 -17.36 -6.51 -4.86
N GLU A 108 -17.82 -6.74 -6.09
CA GLU A 108 -17.08 -6.42 -7.31
C GLU A 108 -16.84 -4.90 -7.43
N GLU A 109 -17.87 -4.10 -7.19
CA GLU A 109 -17.77 -2.64 -7.21
C GLU A 109 -16.81 -2.14 -6.12
N MET A 110 -16.92 -2.65 -4.89
CA MET A 110 -15.99 -2.31 -3.82
C MET A 110 -14.54 -2.69 -4.14
N THR A 111 -14.34 -3.82 -4.84
CA THR A 111 -13.01 -4.24 -5.32
C THR A 111 -12.46 -3.27 -6.37
N LEU A 112 -13.30 -2.85 -7.33
CA LEU A 112 -12.91 -1.85 -8.34
C LEU A 112 -12.56 -0.51 -7.68
N LEU A 113 -13.36 -0.08 -6.69
CA LEU A 113 -13.09 1.15 -5.95
C LEU A 113 -11.75 1.06 -5.19
N ARG A 114 -11.50 -0.02 -4.45
CA ARG A 114 -10.22 -0.23 -3.76
C ARG A 114 -9.04 -0.09 -4.71
N ARG A 115 -9.10 -0.76 -5.86
CA ARG A 115 -8.05 -0.72 -6.88
C ARG A 115 -7.85 0.67 -7.46
N HIS A 116 -8.93 1.42 -7.65
CA HIS A 116 -8.88 2.81 -8.09
C HIS A 116 -8.24 3.72 -7.03
N LEU A 117 -8.69 3.62 -5.77
CA LEU A 117 -8.13 4.39 -4.66
C LEU A 117 -6.64 4.07 -4.43
N PHE A 118 -6.25 2.80 -4.56
CA PHE A 118 -4.83 2.40 -4.50
C PHE A 118 -4.02 3.03 -5.65
N THR A 119 -4.57 3.04 -6.88
CA THR A 119 -3.93 3.70 -8.02
C THR A 119 -3.80 5.21 -7.79
N ASP A 120 -4.77 5.84 -7.13
CA ASP A 120 -4.71 7.27 -6.79
C ASP A 120 -3.63 7.59 -5.73
N GLN A 121 -3.28 6.65 -4.86
CA GLN A 121 -2.11 6.81 -3.97
C GLN A 121 -0.80 6.91 -4.75
N ALA A 122 -0.68 6.23 -5.89
CA ALA A 122 0.49 6.38 -6.77
C ALA A 122 0.53 7.77 -7.44
N ARG A 123 -0.62 8.34 -7.83
CA ARG A 123 -0.71 9.73 -8.27
C ARG A 123 -0.18 10.67 -7.19
N MET A 124 -0.74 10.57 -5.98
CA MET A 124 -0.32 11.40 -4.85
C MET A 124 1.16 11.26 -4.56
N ALA A 125 1.72 10.03 -4.60
CA ALA A 125 3.13 9.79 -4.37
C ALA A 125 4.03 10.39 -5.48
N SER A 126 3.56 10.39 -6.73
CA SER A 126 4.24 11.05 -7.84
C SER A 126 4.28 12.58 -7.67
N GLU A 127 3.24 13.17 -7.08
CA GLU A 127 3.10 14.62 -6.90
C GLU A 127 3.82 15.11 -5.63
N ASP A 128 3.70 14.39 -4.52
CA ASP A 128 4.24 14.81 -3.23
C ASP A 128 5.63 14.27 -2.90
N GLY A 129 6.12 13.28 -3.67
CA GLY A 129 7.47 12.71 -3.57
C GLY A 129 7.66 11.71 -2.43
N LEU A 130 6.60 11.27 -1.73
CA LEU A 130 6.71 10.15 -0.79
C LEU A 130 7.04 8.86 -1.55
N THR A 131 8.02 8.11 -1.07
CA THR A 131 8.28 6.76 -1.60
C THR A 131 7.11 5.86 -1.23
N MET A 132 6.47 5.25 -2.23
CA MET A 132 5.35 4.33 -2.04
C MET A 132 5.87 2.90 -1.91
N THR A 133 5.79 2.31 -0.73
CA THR A 133 6.11 0.90 -0.50
C THR A 133 4.85 0.06 -0.50
N VAL A 134 4.93 -1.18 -0.98
CA VAL A 134 3.79 -2.09 -1.07
C VAL A 134 4.18 -3.49 -0.64
N HIS A 135 3.45 -4.03 0.35
CA HIS A 135 3.62 -5.36 0.95
C HIS A 135 2.37 -6.22 0.69
N PRO A 136 2.22 -6.82 -0.50
CA PRO A 136 1.02 -7.53 -0.90
C PRO A 136 1.03 -9.00 -0.51
N ALA A 137 -0.08 -9.69 -0.81
CA ALA A 137 -0.18 -11.14 -0.90
C ALA A 137 -0.20 -11.88 0.44
N VAL A 138 -0.83 -11.30 1.47
CA VAL A 138 -1.04 -11.96 2.75
C VAL A 138 -2.52 -12.23 2.99
N HIS A 139 -2.86 -13.46 3.32
CA HIS A 139 -4.14 -13.81 3.91
C HIS A 139 -4.03 -13.70 5.44
N ARG A 140 -4.45 -12.59 5.96
CA ARG A 140 -4.44 -12.31 7.39
C ARG A 140 -5.46 -13.19 8.12
N ASN A 141 -5.09 -13.64 9.33
CA ASN A 141 -5.97 -14.38 10.23
C ASN A 141 -6.61 -15.63 9.58
N HIS A 142 -5.82 -16.43 8.87
CA HIS A 142 -6.28 -17.60 8.12
C HIS A 142 -7.00 -18.62 9.02
N ASP A 143 -6.53 -18.82 10.27
CA ASP A 143 -7.21 -19.67 11.26
C ASP A 143 -8.38 -18.90 11.90
N THR A 144 -9.59 -19.18 11.40
CA THR A 144 -10.81 -18.53 11.89
C THR A 144 -11.21 -18.93 13.32
N ALA A 145 -10.78 -20.08 13.82
CA ALA A 145 -11.01 -20.50 15.20
C ALA A 145 -10.10 -19.71 16.15
N ALA A 146 -8.84 -19.57 15.78
CA ALA A 146 -7.89 -18.76 16.52
C ALA A 146 -8.29 -17.28 16.54
N LEU A 147 -8.70 -16.73 15.39
CA LEU A 147 -9.22 -15.35 15.29
C LEU A 147 -10.42 -15.12 16.23
N ARG A 148 -11.38 -16.04 16.27
CA ARG A 148 -12.53 -15.94 17.17
C ARG A 148 -12.17 -16.02 18.66
N ARG A 149 -11.16 -16.80 18.99
CA ARG A 149 -10.75 -17.05 20.38
C ARG A 149 -9.82 -16.00 20.94
N PHE A 150 -8.89 -15.50 20.12
CA PHE A 150 -7.78 -14.68 20.58
C PHE A 150 -7.71 -13.29 19.95
N GLY A 151 -8.53 -13.03 18.92
CA GLY A 151 -8.46 -11.79 18.13
C GLY A 151 -7.48 -11.86 16.95
N ALA A 152 -7.28 -10.72 16.31
CA ALA A 152 -6.36 -10.58 15.17
C ALA A 152 -4.88 -10.55 15.62
N ASP A 153 -3.99 -10.71 14.65
CA ASP A 153 -2.53 -10.52 14.79
C ASP A 153 -1.87 -11.50 15.78
N ILE A 154 -2.32 -12.73 15.78
CA ILE A 154 -1.74 -13.81 16.61
C ILE A 154 -0.82 -14.76 15.82
N GLY A 155 -0.42 -14.40 14.61
CA GLY A 155 0.52 -15.17 13.79
C GLY A 155 -0.10 -16.24 12.89
N SER A 156 -1.42 -16.23 12.66
CA SER A 156 -2.08 -17.16 11.73
C SER A 156 -2.23 -16.57 10.32
N ASP A 157 -1.24 -15.84 9.85
CA ASP A 157 -1.20 -15.26 8.52
C ASP A 157 -0.46 -16.20 7.56
N VAL A 158 -0.89 -16.26 6.30
CA VAL A 158 -0.27 -17.09 5.28
C VAL A 158 -0.11 -16.36 3.95
N PRO A 159 0.97 -16.61 3.19
CA PRO A 159 1.13 -16.09 1.85
C PRO A 159 0.03 -16.59 0.91
N VAL A 160 -0.34 -15.76 -0.06
CA VAL A 160 -1.18 -16.16 -1.19
C VAL A 160 -0.42 -15.90 -2.50
N ALA A 161 -0.80 -16.61 -3.56
CA ALA A 161 -0.21 -16.38 -4.88
C ALA A 161 -0.40 -14.91 -5.31
N LEU A 162 0.66 -14.34 -5.87
CA LEU A 162 0.70 -12.98 -6.37
C LEU A 162 0.77 -12.99 -7.89
N GLU A 163 0.02 -12.10 -8.51
CA GLU A 163 0.13 -11.73 -9.92
C GLU A 163 0.51 -10.24 -9.98
N VAL A 164 1.56 -9.91 -10.71
CA VAL A 164 2.15 -8.57 -10.68
C VAL A 164 1.98 -7.84 -12.02
N VAL A 165 2.14 -8.55 -13.13
CA VAL A 165 2.23 -7.93 -14.47
C VAL A 165 0.93 -7.22 -14.85
N ASP A 166 -0.17 -7.95 -14.91
CA ASP A 166 -1.47 -7.38 -15.29
C ASP A 166 -2.06 -6.52 -14.16
N SER A 167 -1.80 -6.92 -12.91
CA SER A 167 -2.26 -6.16 -11.73
C SER A 167 -1.71 -4.75 -11.68
N LEU A 168 -0.42 -4.55 -11.97
CA LEU A 168 0.22 -3.23 -11.94
C LEU A 168 0.14 -2.49 -13.28
N HIS A 169 -0.26 -3.14 -14.36
CA HIS A 169 -0.25 -2.53 -15.69
C HIS A 169 -0.96 -1.17 -15.75
N PRO A 170 -2.21 -0.99 -15.22
CA PRO A 170 -2.90 0.31 -15.28
C PRO A 170 -2.16 1.43 -14.52
N LEU A 171 -1.48 1.09 -13.42
CA LEU A 171 -0.69 2.04 -12.64
C LEU A 171 0.61 2.39 -13.37
N LEU A 172 1.33 1.38 -13.87
CA LEU A 172 2.62 1.57 -14.51
C LEU A 172 2.49 2.23 -15.90
N ASP A 173 1.41 1.97 -16.64
CA ASP A 173 1.10 2.67 -17.88
C ASP A 173 0.98 4.18 -17.66
N LYS A 174 0.36 4.58 -16.56
CA LYS A 174 0.14 5.99 -16.23
C LYS A 174 1.32 6.65 -15.50
N PHE A 175 1.95 5.96 -14.56
CA PHE A 175 2.95 6.54 -13.65
C PHE A 175 4.33 5.91 -13.76
N GLY A 176 4.52 4.85 -14.55
CA GLY A 176 5.75 4.08 -14.61
C GLY A 176 6.99 4.86 -15.07
N ASN A 177 6.80 5.98 -15.77
CA ASN A 177 7.88 6.85 -16.25
C ASN A 177 7.82 8.28 -15.67
N THR A 178 7.08 8.48 -14.58
CA THR A 178 7.01 9.74 -13.83
C THR A 178 8.06 9.77 -12.71
N ASP A 179 7.93 10.71 -11.78
CA ASP A 179 8.79 10.81 -10.59
C ASP A 179 8.33 9.93 -9.41
N LEU A 180 7.32 9.09 -9.62
CA LEU A 180 6.90 8.07 -8.68
C LEU A 180 8.11 7.19 -8.29
N LYS A 181 8.22 6.88 -7.01
CA LYS A 181 9.13 5.86 -6.46
C LYS A 181 8.28 4.77 -5.83
N LEU A 182 8.07 3.69 -6.58
CA LEU A 182 7.27 2.54 -6.16
C LEU A 182 8.19 1.38 -5.81
N VAL A 183 8.14 0.90 -4.58
CA VAL A 183 8.92 -0.25 -4.11
C VAL A 183 7.97 -1.40 -3.82
N ILE A 184 8.12 -2.50 -4.55
CA ILE A 184 7.31 -3.71 -4.36
C ILE A 184 8.11 -4.72 -3.55
N PHE A 185 7.57 -5.09 -2.41
CA PHE A 185 8.05 -6.21 -1.60
C PHE A 185 7.26 -7.47 -1.96
N THR A 186 7.87 -8.62 -1.85
CA THR A 186 7.18 -9.89 -2.11
C THR A 186 7.55 -10.95 -1.10
N ILE A 187 6.60 -11.83 -0.81
CA ILE A 187 6.76 -13.07 -0.05
C ILE A 187 6.54 -14.29 -0.95
N ASP A 188 6.46 -14.08 -2.27
CA ASP A 188 6.29 -15.14 -3.27
C ASP A 188 7.55 -15.24 -4.13
N GLU A 189 8.32 -16.32 -3.96
CA GLU A 189 9.54 -16.58 -4.74
C GLU A 189 9.28 -16.79 -6.23
N THR A 190 8.06 -17.15 -6.62
CA THR A 190 7.76 -17.52 -8.03
C THR A 190 7.67 -16.31 -8.95
N VAL A 191 7.51 -15.08 -8.40
CA VAL A 191 7.35 -13.86 -9.19
C VAL A 191 8.63 -13.03 -9.37
N TYR A 192 9.75 -13.42 -8.77
CA TYR A 192 10.98 -12.61 -8.79
C TYR A 192 11.49 -12.31 -10.19
N SER A 193 11.97 -13.35 -10.88
CA SER A 193 12.60 -13.19 -12.19
C SER A 193 11.57 -13.13 -13.32
N ARG A 194 10.39 -13.73 -13.13
CA ARG A 194 9.36 -13.79 -14.17
C ARG A 194 8.58 -12.47 -14.31
N GLU A 195 8.31 -11.78 -13.22
CA GLU A 195 7.38 -10.64 -13.21
C GLU A 195 8.04 -9.36 -12.70
N ILE A 196 8.51 -9.33 -11.45
CA ILE A 196 8.98 -8.11 -10.80
C ILE A 196 10.26 -7.58 -11.45
N ALA A 197 11.25 -8.44 -11.70
CA ALA A 197 12.53 -8.01 -12.24
C ALA A 197 12.43 -7.42 -13.65
N PRO A 198 11.71 -8.02 -14.62
CA PRO A 198 11.48 -7.40 -15.92
C PRO A 198 10.78 -6.05 -15.84
N LEU A 199 9.75 -5.91 -14.99
CA LEU A 199 9.04 -4.64 -14.80
C LEU A 199 9.97 -3.57 -14.22
N ALA A 200 10.76 -3.89 -13.20
CA ALA A 200 11.72 -2.96 -12.60
C ALA A 200 12.89 -2.61 -13.54
N GLY A 201 13.25 -3.52 -14.44
CA GLY A 201 14.23 -3.25 -15.49
C GLY A 201 13.72 -2.28 -16.56
N TRP A 202 12.41 -2.23 -16.80
CA TRP A 202 11.79 -1.38 -17.81
C TRP A 202 11.28 -0.04 -17.26
N TYR A 203 10.50 -0.07 -16.17
CA TYR A 203 9.87 1.14 -15.64
C TYR A 203 10.77 1.89 -14.68
N ARG A 204 11.02 3.17 -14.97
CA ARG A 204 11.89 4.04 -14.18
C ARG A 204 11.42 4.20 -12.73
N SER A 205 10.13 4.21 -12.51
CA SER A 205 9.51 4.39 -11.19
C SER A 205 9.55 3.17 -10.30
N LEU A 206 9.79 1.96 -10.85
CA LEU A 206 9.65 0.71 -10.10
C LEU A 206 10.98 0.25 -9.52
N TYR A 207 10.97 -0.05 -8.23
CA TYR A 207 12.07 -0.61 -7.47
C TYR A 207 11.62 -1.90 -6.78
N ILE A 208 12.56 -2.77 -6.49
CA ILE A 208 12.32 -4.06 -5.86
C ILE A 208 12.74 -3.98 -4.40
N GLY A 209 11.79 -4.19 -3.49
CA GLY A 209 12.06 -4.41 -2.06
C GLY A 209 12.74 -5.76 -1.83
N VAL A 210 13.34 -5.94 -0.67
CA VAL A 210 13.91 -7.24 -0.30
C VAL A 210 12.79 -8.26 0.00
N PRO A 211 13.08 -9.56 -0.06
CA PRO A 211 12.21 -10.58 0.53
C PRO A 211 12.02 -10.28 2.02
N TRP A 212 10.83 -10.49 2.48
CA TRP A 212 10.49 -10.20 3.85
C TRP A 212 9.62 -11.29 4.46
N TRP A 213 9.52 -11.31 5.78
CA TRP A 213 8.66 -12.18 6.59
C TRP A 213 8.88 -13.68 6.34
N PHE A 214 8.11 -14.32 5.45
CA PHE A 214 8.21 -15.78 5.23
C PHE A 214 9.47 -16.21 4.46
N ILE A 215 10.14 -15.28 3.80
CA ILE A 215 11.28 -15.53 2.90
C ILE A 215 12.47 -14.60 3.17
N ASP A 216 12.65 -14.15 4.40
CA ASP A 216 13.76 -13.29 4.83
C ASP A 216 14.99 -14.08 5.34
N ALA A 217 14.94 -15.41 5.26
CA ALA A 217 16.09 -16.26 5.61
C ALA A 217 17.26 -16.04 4.64
N PRO A 218 18.55 -16.20 5.10
CA PRO A 218 19.73 -15.92 4.27
C PRO A 218 19.73 -16.57 2.90
N GLU A 219 19.35 -17.84 2.81
CA GLU A 219 19.29 -18.57 1.54
C GLU A 219 18.21 -18.01 0.59
N SER A 220 17.06 -17.62 1.13
CA SER A 220 15.99 -17.02 0.34
C SER A 220 16.40 -15.63 -0.18
N VAL A 221 17.06 -14.82 0.66
CA VAL A 221 17.58 -13.50 0.27
C VAL A 221 18.64 -13.65 -0.83
N MET A 222 19.52 -14.65 -0.75
CA MET A 222 20.52 -14.90 -1.79
C MET A 222 19.88 -15.33 -3.10
N ARG A 223 18.92 -16.28 -3.09
CA ARG A 223 18.18 -16.67 -4.30
C ARG A 223 17.49 -15.48 -4.95
N PHE A 224 16.84 -14.66 -4.14
CA PHE A 224 16.20 -13.44 -4.60
C PHE A 224 17.18 -12.49 -5.28
N LYS A 225 18.31 -12.16 -4.63
CA LYS A 225 19.32 -11.23 -5.18
C LYS A 225 19.86 -11.74 -6.52
N HIS A 226 20.16 -13.03 -6.64
CA HIS A 226 20.57 -13.61 -7.91
C HIS A 226 19.47 -13.49 -8.98
N ALA A 227 18.23 -13.86 -8.63
CA ALA A 227 17.12 -13.87 -9.59
C ALA A 227 16.76 -12.47 -10.13
N VAL A 228 16.88 -11.40 -9.32
CA VAL A 228 16.44 -10.07 -9.73
C VAL A 228 17.56 -9.21 -10.33
N THR A 229 18.80 -9.36 -9.88
CA THR A 229 19.91 -8.50 -10.33
C THR A 229 20.33 -8.76 -11.76
N GLU A 230 20.15 -9.98 -12.27
CA GLU A 230 20.45 -10.31 -13.67
C GLU A 230 19.60 -9.49 -14.66
N MET A 231 18.34 -9.20 -14.28
CA MET A 231 17.38 -8.50 -15.14
C MET A 231 17.25 -7.01 -14.80
N ALA A 232 17.15 -6.66 -13.52
CA ALA A 232 16.91 -5.29 -13.06
C ALA A 232 18.18 -4.54 -12.68
N GLY A 233 19.25 -5.24 -12.32
CA GLY A 233 20.48 -4.66 -11.81
C GLY A 233 20.40 -4.20 -10.34
N PHE A 234 21.54 -4.00 -9.71
CA PHE A 234 21.62 -3.62 -8.28
C PHE A 234 20.98 -2.27 -7.96
N SER A 235 20.99 -1.33 -8.88
CA SER A 235 20.43 0.01 -8.66
C SER A 235 18.89 0.02 -8.51
N ARG A 236 18.23 -1.08 -8.83
CA ARG A 236 16.77 -1.23 -8.74
C ARG A 236 16.32 -2.04 -7.53
N VAL A 237 17.25 -2.53 -6.74
CA VAL A 237 16.96 -3.41 -5.59
C VAL A 237 17.35 -2.69 -4.31
N SER A 238 16.44 -2.63 -3.34
CA SER A 238 16.75 -2.10 -2.01
C SER A 238 17.73 -3.01 -1.26
N GLY A 239 18.48 -2.44 -0.32
CA GLY A 239 19.21 -3.21 0.66
C GLY A 239 18.27 -3.91 1.65
N MET A 240 18.83 -4.69 2.59
CA MET A 240 18.06 -5.25 3.70
C MET A 240 17.44 -4.10 4.50
N ILE A 241 16.15 -4.20 4.77
CA ILE A 241 15.42 -3.35 5.70
C ILE A 241 14.88 -4.25 6.79
N ASP A 242 15.02 -3.83 8.02
CA ASP A 242 14.42 -4.48 9.17
C ASP A 242 13.10 -3.77 9.50
N ASP A 243 12.05 -4.54 9.78
CA ASP A 243 10.72 -4.03 10.13
C ASP A 243 10.65 -3.65 11.62
#